data_356a75d31774e85f610d50412d679a53
#
_entry.id   356a75d31774e85f610d50412d679a53
#
_cell.length_a   1.000
_cell.length_b   1.000
_cell.length_c   1.000
_cell.angle_alpha   90.00
_cell.angle_beta   90.00
_cell.angle_gamma   90.00
#
_symmetry.space_group_name_H-M   'P 1'
#
loop_
_entity.id
_entity.type
_entity.pdbx_description
1 polymer ?
#
loop_
_entity_poly.entity_id
_entity_poly.type
_entity_poly.pdbx_seq_one_letter_code
_entity_poly.pdbx_strand_id
1 'polypeptide(L)'
;MFDKEEFQKAKEYYQEEYEEANIKEKEELKETLRYIAHNYSYKKGEITKEVFNLPMPTSKEFLSKRGLNIKIYGYLMLNSNWGGKYANCKDRYLYKDKWDEVIKNACEDLNISQSTIKRHINKLKANDIKAIVLTKVDNKLVYKLNYGTFNTETGLIDKFVLIDNIALRKLVNAYSDYPLRIYLYMLYTLRNGEKRITQKTLCEVVGLSNNTRYVISDSVDALIDGGFINVRCEYENNLIMKNGVEVEHNTLNYYYSLCSDYLKDSKSKKR
;
A
#
# COMPACT_ATOMS: atom_id res chain seq x y z
N MET A 1 1.80 21.44 15.58
CA MET A 1 0.45 20.84 15.60
C MET A 1 -0.54 21.95 15.36
N PHE A 2 -1.19 21.99 14.19
CA PHE A 2 -2.08 23.09 13.81
C PHE A 2 -3.47 22.92 14.47
N ASP A 3 -4.03 23.99 15.04
CA ASP A 3 -5.45 24.05 15.36
C ASP A 3 -6.28 24.36 14.10
N LYS A 4 -7.60 24.52 14.23
CA LYS A 4 -8.47 24.73 13.07
C LYS A 4 -8.18 26.06 12.35
N GLU A 5 -7.83 27.06 13.12
CA GLU A 5 -7.58 28.41 12.61
C GLU A 5 -6.21 28.49 11.92
N GLU A 6 -5.18 27.88 12.52
CA GLU A 6 -3.86 27.70 11.93
C GLU A 6 -3.90 26.90 10.62
N PHE A 7 -4.70 25.82 10.60
CA PHE A 7 -4.90 25.03 9.36
C PHE A 7 -5.55 25.85 8.26
N GLN A 8 -6.60 26.62 8.58
CA GLN A 8 -7.32 27.42 7.59
C GLN A 8 -6.42 28.53 7.04
N LYS A 9 -5.68 29.25 7.88
CA LYS A 9 -4.71 30.28 7.47
C LYS A 9 -3.59 29.71 6.59
N ALA A 10 -3.05 28.56 6.97
CA ALA A 10 -2.04 27.88 6.17
C ALA A 10 -2.59 27.45 4.81
N LYS A 11 -3.81 26.95 4.76
CA LYS A 11 -4.47 26.53 3.52
C LYS A 11 -4.70 27.73 2.57
N GLU A 12 -5.17 28.85 3.08
CA GLU A 12 -5.38 30.07 2.31
C GLU A 12 -4.07 30.61 1.77
N TYR A 13 -3.03 30.74 2.60
CA TYR A 13 -1.71 31.18 2.19
C TYR A 13 -1.12 30.33 1.05
N TYR A 14 -1.11 29.02 1.18
CA TYR A 14 -0.58 28.13 0.15
C TYR A 14 -1.47 28.04 -1.09
N GLN A 15 -2.74 28.37 -0.98
CA GLN A 15 -3.66 28.41 -2.12
C GLN A 15 -3.43 29.65 -2.97
N GLU A 16 -3.18 30.81 -2.37
CA GLU A 16 -2.75 32.03 -3.05
C GLU A 16 -1.40 31.84 -3.75
N GLU A 17 -0.40 31.32 -3.03
CA GLU A 17 0.92 30.99 -3.61
C GLU A 17 0.82 29.98 -4.77
N TYR A 18 -0.12 29.02 -4.69
CA TYR A 18 -0.34 28.05 -5.75
C TYR A 18 -0.89 28.68 -7.04
N GLU A 19 -1.71 29.71 -6.97
CA GLU A 19 -2.28 30.38 -8.14
C GLU A 19 -1.21 31.17 -8.91
N GLU A 20 -0.23 31.72 -8.22
CA GLU A 20 0.86 32.54 -8.77
C GLU A 20 2.08 31.75 -9.23
N ALA A 21 2.26 30.52 -8.78
CA ALA A 21 3.45 29.70 -9.00
C ALA A 21 3.54 29.10 -10.43
N ASN A 22 4.76 28.81 -10.86
CA ASN A 22 5.02 28.03 -12.08
C ASN A 22 4.71 26.53 -11.89
N ILE A 23 4.76 25.72 -12.96
CA ILE A 23 4.34 24.30 -12.93
C ILE A 23 5.07 23.47 -11.88
N LYS A 24 6.38 23.71 -11.71
CA LYS A 24 7.20 22.95 -10.76
C LYS A 24 6.89 23.32 -9.31
N GLU A 25 6.78 24.61 -9.05
CA GLU A 25 6.38 25.15 -7.75
C GLU A 25 4.96 24.72 -7.36
N LYS A 26 4.03 24.64 -8.36
CA LYS A 26 2.67 24.12 -8.16
C LYS A 26 2.64 22.67 -7.67
N GLU A 27 3.51 21.81 -8.16
CA GLU A 27 3.59 20.43 -7.66
C GLU A 27 4.09 20.38 -6.22
N GLU A 28 5.07 21.22 -5.87
CA GLU A 28 5.64 21.32 -4.53
C GLU A 28 4.63 21.85 -3.50
N LEU A 29 3.93 22.93 -3.85
CA LEU A 29 2.88 23.51 -3.01
C LEU A 29 1.68 22.57 -2.80
N LYS A 30 1.30 21.84 -3.82
CA LYS A 30 0.22 20.83 -3.74
C LYS A 30 0.57 19.69 -2.78
N GLU A 31 1.82 19.24 -2.74
CA GLU A 31 2.28 18.25 -1.75
C GLU A 31 2.29 18.83 -0.33
N THR A 32 2.68 20.09 -0.18
CA THR A 32 2.65 20.80 1.12
C THR A 32 1.23 20.94 1.65
N LEU A 33 0.27 21.31 0.80
CA LEU A 33 -1.15 21.38 1.16
C LEU A 33 -1.72 20.01 1.59
N ARG A 34 -1.33 18.93 0.88
CA ARG A 34 -1.71 17.57 1.27
C ARG A 34 -1.15 17.18 2.62
N TYR A 35 0.10 17.56 2.90
CA TYR A 35 0.74 17.33 4.20
C TYR A 35 0.01 18.06 5.34
N ILE A 36 -0.34 19.34 5.14
CA ILE A 36 -1.07 20.14 6.12
C ILE A 36 -2.45 19.52 6.41
N ALA A 37 -3.19 19.18 5.35
CA ALA A 37 -4.50 18.54 5.45
C ALA A 37 -4.43 17.20 6.19
N HIS A 38 -3.43 16.36 5.88
CA HIS A 38 -3.21 15.08 6.55
C HIS A 38 -2.96 15.24 8.05
N ASN A 39 -2.08 16.16 8.44
CA ASN A 39 -1.79 16.38 9.87
C ASN A 39 -2.97 16.97 10.64
N TYR A 40 -3.79 17.79 9.99
CA TYR A 40 -5.01 18.32 10.59
C TYR A 40 -6.05 17.22 10.82
N SER A 41 -6.26 16.37 9.82
CA SER A 41 -7.20 15.23 9.91
C SER A 41 -6.82 14.23 10.99
N TYR A 42 -5.52 13.95 11.11
CA TYR A 42 -4.99 13.05 12.13
C TYR A 42 -5.26 13.54 13.55
N LYS A 43 -5.20 14.88 13.78
CA LYS A 43 -5.44 15.47 15.10
C LYS A 43 -6.87 15.33 15.61
N LYS A 44 -7.85 15.44 14.70
CA LYS A 44 -9.25 15.50 15.10
C LYS A 44 -9.93 14.17 15.25
N GLY A 45 -9.30 13.05 14.84
CA GLY A 45 -10.00 11.77 14.69
C GLY A 45 -11.15 11.83 13.67
N GLU A 46 -11.35 12.98 13.03
CA GLU A 46 -12.28 13.11 11.93
C GLU A 46 -11.66 12.43 10.72
N ILE A 47 -12.32 11.38 10.23
CA ILE A 47 -12.04 10.83 8.91
C ILE A 47 -12.44 11.92 7.92
N THR A 48 -11.52 12.82 7.60
CA THR A 48 -11.76 13.69 6.45
C THR A 48 -11.86 12.78 5.23
N LYS A 49 -12.81 13.07 4.35
CA LYS A 49 -12.98 12.36 3.07
C LYS A 49 -11.81 12.59 2.10
N GLU A 50 -10.71 13.17 2.56
CA GLU A 50 -9.53 13.36 1.72
C GLU A 50 -8.83 12.03 1.51
N VAL A 51 -9.00 11.52 0.30
CA VAL A 51 -8.30 10.35 -0.20
C VAL A 51 -6.87 10.74 -0.52
N PHE A 52 -5.92 10.17 0.16
CA PHE A 52 -4.51 10.31 -0.14
C PHE A 52 -3.86 8.95 -0.35
N ASN A 53 -2.85 8.92 -1.18
CA ASN A 53 -2.16 7.69 -1.52
C ASN A 53 -0.96 7.46 -0.60
N LEU A 54 -0.81 6.21 -0.17
CA LEU A 54 0.29 5.72 0.64
C LEU A 54 1.18 4.79 -0.17
N PRO A 55 2.51 4.96 -0.12
CA PRO A 55 3.42 4.05 -0.81
C PRO A 55 3.55 2.74 -0.03
N MET A 56 3.38 1.61 -0.72
CA MET A 56 3.54 0.27 -0.15
C MET A 56 4.51 -0.57 -0.96
N PRO A 57 5.38 -1.37 -0.30
CA PRO A 57 6.34 -2.21 -0.99
C PRO A 57 5.64 -3.31 -1.82
N THR A 58 6.22 -3.61 -2.99
CA THR A 58 5.77 -4.70 -3.86
C THR A 58 6.91 -5.65 -4.24
N SER A 59 8.06 -5.55 -3.58
CA SER A 59 9.15 -6.48 -3.84
C SER A 59 8.74 -7.92 -3.48
N LYS A 60 9.28 -8.89 -4.22
CA LYS A 60 9.02 -10.30 -3.98
C LYS A 60 9.42 -10.70 -2.55
N GLU A 61 10.55 -10.18 -2.08
CA GLU A 61 11.08 -10.44 -0.74
C GLU A 61 10.10 -9.99 0.35
N PHE A 62 9.40 -8.88 0.14
CA PHE A 62 8.40 -8.37 1.07
C PHE A 62 7.10 -9.16 0.98
N LEU A 63 6.54 -9.33 -0.24
CA LEU A 63 5.23 -9.95 -0.43
C LEU A 63 5.23 -11.45 -0.13
N SER A 64 6.32 -12.18 -0.47
CA SER A 64 6.40 -13.64 -0.26
C SER A 64 6.98 -14.07 1.08
N LYS A 65 7.40 -13.13 1.95
CA LYS A 65 8.04 -13.48 3.22
C LYS A 65 7.10 -14.25 4.12
N ARG A 66 7.42 -15.54 4.32
CA ARG A 66 6.64 -16.42 5.21
C ARG A 66 6.70 -15.96 6.66
N GLY A 67 5.57 -16.06 7.33
CA GLY A 67 5.45 -15.68 8.73
C GLY A 67 5.66 -14.19 9.00
N LEU A 68 5.66 -13.34 8.00
CA LEU A 68 5.52 -11.89 8.12
C LEU A 68 4.04 -11.52 7.96
N ASN A 69 3.50 -10.72 8.85
CA ASN A 69 2.18 -10.12 8.69
C ASN A 69 2.34 -8.70 8.18
N ILE A 70 2.08 -8.48 6.89
CA ILE A 70 2.27 -7.16 6.25
C ILE A 70 1.19 -6.15 6.64
N LYS A 71 0.07 -6.58 7.24
CA LYS A 71 -0.93 -5.67 7.80
C LYS A 71 -0.32 -4.77 8.88
N ILE A 72 0.63 -5.29 9.66
CA ILE A 72 1.34 -4.50 10.68
C ILE A 72 2.12 -3.37 9.99
N TYR A 73 2.79 -3.64 8.87
CA TYR A 73 3.45 -2.60 8.11
C TYR A 73 2.45 -1.59 7.52
N GLY A 74 1.35 -2.08 6.95
CA GLY A 74 0.25 -1.22 6.47
C GLY A 74 -0.32 -0.32 7.57
N TYR A 75 -0.50 -0.85 8.78
CA TYR A 75 -0.92 -0.08 9.95
C TYR A 75 0.09 1.01 10.32
N LEU A 76 1.38 0.68 10.37
CA LEU A 76 2.44 1.66 10.62
C LEU A 76 2.45 2.75 9.53
N MET A 77 2.25 2.37 8.27
CA MET A 77 2.18 3.30 7.15
C MET A 77 1.00 4.27 7.27
N LEU A 78 -0.19 3.77 7.67
CA LEU A 78 -1.39 4.60 7.94
C LEU A 78 -1.16 5.62 9.06
N ASN A 79 -0.32 5.29 10.05
CA ASN A 79 -0.03 6.13 11.20
C ASN A 79 1.30 6.90 11.08
N SER A 80 1.96 6.86 9.91
CA SER A 80 3.24 7.50 9.70
C SER A 80 3.12 8.95 9.28
N ASN A 81 4.15 9.74 9.59
CA ASN A 81 4.29 11.12 9.15
C ASN A 81 5.07 11.18 7.82
N TRP A 82 4.86 12.24 7.05
CA TRP A 82 5.73 12.59 5.92
C TRP A 82 7.03 13.19 6.44
N GLY A 83 8.15 12.87 5.78
CA GLY A 83 9.45 13.45 6.09
C GLY A 83 9.71 14.73 5.33
N GLY A 84 10.21 15.75 6.05
CA GLY A 84 10.87 16.92 5.50
C GLY A 84 9.99 18.13 5.13
N LYS A 85 10.63 19.30 5.07
CA LYS A 85 10.06 20.59 4.70
C LYS A 85 9.85 20.78 3.19
N TYR A 86 10.28 19.83 2.34
CA TYR A 86 10.38 20.02 0.90
C TYR A 86 9.76 18.87 0.12
N ALA A 87 9.31 19.15 -1.07
CA ALA A 87 8.59 18.31 -2.01
C ALA A 87 9.25 16.98 -2.41
N ASN A 88 10.50 16.79 -2.10
CA ASN A 88 11.20 15.50 -2.22
C ASN A 88 10.93 14.55 -1.03
N CYS A 89 9.92 14.83 -0.24
CA CYS A 89 9.52 14.07 0.95
C CYS A 89 8.93 12.72 0.58
N LYS A 90 9.76 11.87 0.04
CA LYS A 90 9.46 10.44 -0.20
C LYS A 90 9.60 9.61 1.07
N ASP A 91 10.02 10.22 2.19
CA ASP A 91 10.26 9.52 3.43
C ASP A 91 9.01 9.47 4.31
N ARG A 92 8.66 8.27 4.74
CA ARG A 92 7.61 8.02 5.74
C ARG A 92 8.26 7.57 7.03
N TYR A 93 7.86 8.15 8.16
CA TYR A 93 8.47 7.81 9.44
C TYR A 93 7.52 7.94 10.63
N LEU A 94 7.89 7.28 11.72
CA LEU A 94 7.26 7.36 13.02
C LEU A 94 8.28 7.84 14.03
N TYR A 95 7.94 8.85 14.82
CA TYR A 95 8.81 9.31 15.90
C TYR A 95 9.01 8.22 16.95
N LYS A 96 10.25 8.10 17.46
CA LYS A 96 10.59 7.08 18.43
C LYS A 96 9.84 7.24 19.75
N ASP A 97 9.58 8.46 20.19
CA ASP A 97 8.80 8.79 21.39
C ASP A 97 7.32 8.41 21.29
N LYS A 98 6.78 8.33 20.06
CA LYS A 98 5.40 7.89 19.78
C LYS A 98 5.29 6.40 19.43
N TRP A 99 6.40 5.72 19.31
CA TRP A 99 6.44 4.34 18.82
C TRP A 99 5.64 3.37 19.68
N ASP A 100 5.80 3.44 21.02
CA ASP A 100 5.14 2.51 21.93
C ASP A 100 3.62 2.73 21.95
N GLU A 101 3.16 3.97 21.81
CA GLU A 101 1.75 4.32 21.65
C GLU A 101 1.16 3.72 20.36
N VAL A 102 1.87 3.89 19.24
CA VAL A 102 1.44 3.32 17.95
C VAL A 102 1.39 1.79 18.01
N ILE A 103 2.33 1.15 18.68
CA ILE A 103 2.34 -0.31 18.87
C ILE A 103 1.19 -0.77 19.76
N LYS A 104 0.89 -0.05 20.83
CA LYS A 104 -0.25 -0.34 21.68
C LYS A 104 -1.56 -0.26 20.91
N ASN A 105 -1.77 0.84 20.17
CA ASN A 105 -2.96 1.01 19.34
C ASN A 105 -3.07 -0.07 18.24
N ALA A 106 -1.93 -0.48 17.64
CA ALA A 106 -1.90 -1.58 16.69
C ALA A 106 -2.33 -2.92 17.31
N CYS A 107 -2.02 -3.17 18.59
CA CYS A 107 -2.49 -4.37 19.28
C CYS A 107 -4.01 -4.39 19.42
N GLU A 108 -4.59 -3.27 19.76
CA GLU A 108 -6.04 -3.10 19.95
C GLU A 108 -6.77 -3.17 18.60
N ASP A 109 -6.37 -2.34 17.63
CA ASP A 109 -7.04 -2.22 16.34
C ASP A 109 -6.95 -3.48 15.47
N LEU A 110 -5.82 -4.18 15.51
CA LEU A 110 -5.59 -5.41 14.74
C LEU A 110 -5.96 -6.69 15.51
N ASN A 111 -6.31 -6.57 16.79
CA ASN A 111 -6.54 -7.69 17.70
C ASN A 111 -5.36 -8.69 17.69
N ILE A 112 -4.13 -8.17 17.81
CA ILE A 112 -2.88 -8.94 17.78
C ILE A 112 -2.10 -8.68 19.05
N SER A 113 -1.58 -9.74 19.71
CA SER A 113 -0.77 -9.58 20.91
C SER A 113 0.50 -8.76 20.67
N GLN A 114 0.93 -7.99 21.67
CA GLN A 114 2.13 -7.17 21.58
C GLN A 114 3.39 -7.97 21.25
N SER A 115 3.51 -9.19 21.80
CA SER A 115 4.64 -10.08 21.52
C SER A 115 4.67 -10.50 20.04
N THR A 116 3.51 -10.76 19.46
CA THR A 116 3.37 -11.07 18.03
C THR A 116 3.72 -9.86 17.17
N ILE A 117 3.22 -8.68 17.49
CA ILE A 117 3.58 -7.45 16.76
C ILE A 117 5.08 -7.19 16.83
N LYS A 118 5.71 -7.26 18.00
CA LYS A 118 7.17 -7.10 18.18
C LYS A 118 7.95 -8.10 17.32
N ARG A 119 7.51 -9.37 17.26
CA ARG A 119 8.13 -10.39 16.41
C ARG A 119 8.08 -10.03 14.93
N HIS A 120 6.94 -9.53 14.44
CA HIS A 120 6.83 -9.11 13.04
C HIS A 120 7.62 -7.83 12.74
N ILE A 121 7.67 -6.87 13.66
CA ILE A 121 8.52 -5.68 13.54
C ILE A 121 9.99 -6.07 13.43
N ASN A 122 10.45 -7.03 14.22
CA ASN A 122 11.83 -7.52 14.11
C ASN A 122 12.10 -8.13 12.73
N LYS A 123 11.15 -8.85 12.13
CA LYS A 123 11.26 -9.33 10.74
C LYS A 123 11.29 -8.18 9.73
N LEU A 124 10.50 -7.12 9.92
CA LEU A 124 10.52 -5.93 9.07
C LEU A 124 11.84 -5.14 9.17
N LYS A 125 12.54 -5.23 10.30
CA LYS A 125 13.87 -4.63 10.51
C LYS A 125 15.03 -5.50 9.98
N ALA A 126 14.77 -6.77 9.70
CA ALA A 126 15.81 -7.72 9.27
C ALA A 126 16.49 -7.28 7.97
N ASN A 127 17.77 -7.62 7.79
CA ASN A 127 18.63 -7.15 6.70
C ASN A 127 18.14 -7.52 5.30
N ASP A 128 17.40 -8.59 5.17
CA ASP A 128 16.80 -9.04 3.91
C ASP A 128 15.53 -8.28 3.49
N ILE A 129 14.89 -7.57 4.43
CA ILE A 129 13.68 -6.78 4.17
C ILE A 129 13.96 -5.29 4.32
N LYS A 130 14.57 -4.87 5.43
CA LYS A 130 14.89 -3.47 5.77
C LYS A 130 13.71 -2.50 5.58
N ALA A 131 12.49 -2.98 5.81
CA ALA A 131 11.30 -2.14 5.68
C ALA A 131 11.17 -1.09 6.78
N ILE A 132 11.82 -1.32 7.94
CA ILE A 132 11.86 -0.38 9.07
C ILE A 132 13.32 -0.15 9.46
N VAL A 133 13.75 1.11 9.46
CA VAL A 133 15.12 1.49 9.83
C VAL A 133 15.09 2.60 10.86
N LEU A 134 15.87 2.47 11.94
CA LEU A 134 16.06 3.54 12.90
C LEU A 134 17.06 4.56 12.33
N THR A 135 16.68 5.83 12.27
CA THR A 135 17.51 6.93 11.76
C THR A 135 17.21 8.23 12.50
N LYS A 136 17.80 9.32 12.05
CA LYS A 136 17.52 10.66 12.58
C LYS A 136 16.93 11.55 11.49
N VAL A 137 15.92 12.32 11.84
CA VAL A 137 15.34 13.39 11.02
C VAL A 137 15.23 14.60 11.93
N ASP A 138 15.78 15.74 11.53
CA ASP A 138 15.83 16.99 12.30
C ASP A 138 16.27 16.77 13.77
N ASN A 139 17.38 16.03 13.94
CA ASN A 139 17.95 15.62 15.24
C ASN A 139 17.06 14.74 16.13
N LYS A 140 15.89 14.34 15.68
CA LYS A 140 15.00 13.40 16.40
C LYS A 140 15.19 11.98 15.88
N LEU A 141 15.17 11.00 16.78
CA LEU A 141 15.18 9.59 16.40
C LEU A 141 13.81 9.20 15.84
N VAL A 142 13.83 8.54 14.68
CA VAL A 142 12.63 8.10 13.97
C VAL A 142 12.80 6.69 13.43
N TYR A 143 11.70 5.97 13.32
CA TYR A 143 11.61 4.74 12.53
C TYR A 143 11.15 5.12 11.12
N LYS A 144 12.10 5.11 10.17
CA LYS A 144 11.82 5.32 8.74
C LYS A 144 11.18 4.05 8.18
N LEU A 145 10.10 4.23 7.40
CA LEU A 145 9.38 3.16 6.71
C LEU A 145 9.81 3.14 5.23
N ASN A 146 10.63 2.17 4.86
CA ASN A 146 11.10 2.02 3.49
C ASN A 146 10.07 1.25 2.67
N TYR A 147 9.51 1.87 1.65
CA TYR A 147 8.45 1.30 0.83
C TYR A 147 8.90 0.80 -0.55
N GLY A 148 10.18 0.95 -0.89
CA GLY A 148 10.73 0.49 -2.16
C GLY A 148 12.23 0.32 -2.11
N THR A 149 12.81 -0.11 -3.23
CA THR A 149 14.25 -0.26 -3.40
C THR A 149 14.80 0.99 -4.08
N PHE A 150 15.77 1.63 -3.46
CA PHE A 150 16.47 2.76 -4.10
C PHE A 150 17.39 2.21 -5.20
N ASN A 151 17.15 2.66 -6.43
CA ASN A 151 17.98 2.35 -7.58
C ASN A 151 19.06 3.45 -7.71
N THR A 152 20.31 3.09 -7.52
CA THR A 152 21.44 4.02 -7.56
C THR A 152 21.72 4.58 -8.96
N GLU A 153 21.36 3.85 -10.01
CA GLU A 153 21.58 4.26 -11.40
C GLU A 153 20.57 5.32 -11.84
N THR A 154 19.31 5.16 -11.46
CA THR A 154 18.23 6.07 -11.85
C THR A 154 17.93 7.15 -10.80
N GLY A 155 18.42 7.00 -9.57
CA GLY A 155 18.09 7.86 -8.44
C GLY A 155 16.63 7.76 -7.98
N LEU A 156 15.89 6.77 -8.47
CA LEU A 156 14.46 6.57 -8.19
C LEU A 156 14.23 5.42 -7.20
N ILE A 157 13.05 5.41 -6.60
CA ILE A 157 12.59 4.29 -5.77
C ILE A 157 11.70 3.39 -6.61
N ASP A 158 12.11 2.12 -6.71
CA ASP A 158 11.40 1.09 -7.47
C ASP A 158 10.62 0.13 -6.56
N LYS A 159 9.81 -0.73 -7.18
CA LYS A 159 9.07 -1.82 -6.53
C LYS A 159 8.14 -1.37 -5.41
N PHE A 160 7.41 -0.30 -5.66
CA PHE A 160 6.32 0.13 -4.79
C PHE A 160 5.07 0.49 -5.60
N VAL A 161 3.94 0.56 -4.92
CA VAL A 161 2.68 1.07 -5.45
C VAL A 161 2.12 2.13 -4.52
N LEU A 162 1.32 3.00 -5.07
CA LEU A 162 0.49 3.93 -4.31
C LEU A 162 -0.88 3.27 -4.08
N ILE A 163 -1.27 3.16 -2.83
CA ILE A 163 -2.57 2.65 -2.41
C ILE A 163 -3.34 3.76 -1.69
N ASP A 164 -4.61 3.87 -2.03
CA ASP A 164 -5.55 4.73 -1.33
C ASP A 164 -5.61 4.42 0.17
N ASN A 165 -5.60 5.44 1.02
CA ASN A 165 -5.60 5.27 2.48
C ASN A 165 -6.88 4.60 3.01
N ILE A 166 -8.03 4.81 2.36
CA ILE A 166 -9.30 4.16 2.72
C ILE A 166 -9.22 2.66 2.35
N ALA A 167 -8.75 2.35 1.15
CA ALA A 167 -8.51 0.99 0.70
C ALA A 167 -7.52 0.26 1.62
N LEU A 168 -6.39 0.89 1.95
CA LEU A 168 -5.40 0.30 2.85
C LEU A 168 -5.99 0.05 4.23
N ARG A 169 -6.73 1.00 4.81
CA ARG A 169 -7.38 0.87 6.11
C ARG A 169 -8.37 -0.30 6.11
N LYS A 170 -9.20 -0.41 5.08
CA LYS A 170 -10.16 -1.52 4.93
C LYS A 170 -9.44 -2.87 4.86
N LEU A 171 -8.38 -2.98 4.06
CA LEU A 171 -7.59 -4.20 3.92
C LEU A 171 -6.83 -4.57 5.21
N VAL A 172 -6.33 -3.59 5.94
CA VAL A 172 -5.61 -3.80 7.20
C VAL A 172 -6.56 -4.26 8.32
N ASN A 173 -7.74 -3.68 8.43
CA ASN A 173 -8.65 -3.93 9.55
C ASN A 173 -9.61 -5.10 9.33
N ALA A 174 -10.16 -5.24 8.10
CA ALA A 174 -11.26 -6.17 7.85
C ALA A 174 -10.81 -7.56 7.37
N TYR A 175 -9.61 -7.71 6.80
CA TYR A 175 -9.20 -8.93 6.12
C TYR A 175 -7.99 -9.59 6.79
N SER A 176 -7.70 -10.84 6.39
CA SER A 176 -6.43 -11.49 6.70
C SER A 176 -5.25 -10.82 5.98
N ASP A 177 -4.04 -11.31 6.16
CA ASP A 177 -2.82 -10.74 5.55
C ASP A 177 -2.75 -10.96 4.02
N TYR A 178 -3.30 -12.06 3.52
CA TYR A 178 -3.16 -12.46 2.11
C TYR A 178 -3.91 -11.56 1.12
N PRO A 179 -5.16 -11.10 1.36
CA PRO A 179 -5.82 -10.14 0.49
C PRO A 179 -4.99 -8.88 0.27
N LEU A 180 -4.35 -8.32 1.30
CA LEU A 180 -3.48 -7.16 1.16
C LEU A 180 -2.26 -7.47 0.27
N ARG A 181 -1.61 -8.63 0.43
CA ARG A 181 -0.47 -9.04 -0.42
C ARG A 181 -0.87 -9.17 -1.89
N ILE A 182 -1.98 -9.85 -2.15
CA ILE A 182 -2.52 -10.04 -3.49
C ILE A 182 -2.90 -8.70 -4.11
N TYR A 183 -3.59 -7.84 -3.37
CA TYR A 183 -3.98 -6.53 -3.87
C TYR A 183 -2.79 -5.63 -4.22
N LEU A 184 -1.75 -5.58 -3.38
CA LEU A 184 -0.52 -4.84 -3.68
C LEU A 184 0.16 -5.36 -4.95
N TYR A 185 0.22 -6.68 -5.15
CA TYR A 185 0.73 -7.27 -6.38
C TYR A 185 -0.12 -6.91 -7.60
N MET A 186 -1.45 -6.96 -7.46
CA MET A 186 -2.38 -6.58 -8.53
C MET A 186 -2.28 -5.10 -8.87
N LEU A 187 -2.19 -4.20 -7.89
CA LEU A 187 -1.93 -2.78 -8.13
C LEU A 187 -0.66 -2.55 -8.95
N TYR A 188 0.38 -3.32 -8.69
CA TYR A 188 1.63 -3.24 -9.45
C TYR A 188 1.50 -3.79 -10.87
N THR A 189 0.82 -4.92 -11.01
CA THR A 189 0.77 -5.69 -12.27
C THR A 189 -0.29 -5.19 -13.24
N LEU A 190 -1.44 -4.70 -12.73
CA LEU A 190 -2.62 -4.31 -13.50
C LEU A 190 -2.66 -2.81 -13.84
N ARG A 191 -1.56 -2.09 -13.71
CA ARG A 191 -1.49 -0.64 -14.00
C ARG A 191 -2.02 -0.27 -15.40
N ASN A 192 -1.88 -1.17 -16.35
CA ASN A 192 -2.21 -0.97 -17.77
C ASN A 192 -3.49 -1.72 -18.18
N GLY A 193 -4.36 -2.09 -17.27
CA GLY A 193 -5.61 -2.74 -17.56
C GLY A 193 -5.70 -4.20 -17.12
N GLU A 194 -6.59 -4.96 -17.75
CA GLU A 194 -6.87 -6.35 -17.43
C GLU A 194 -5.71 -7.28 -17.82
N LYS A 195 -5.40 -8.24 -16.95
CA LYS A 195 -4.38 -9.28 -17.22
C LYS A 195 -4.81 -10.65 -16.71
N ARG A 196 -4.40 -11.68 -17.45
CA ARG A 196 -4.47 -13.07 -17.00
C ARG A 196 -3.43 -13.32 -15.90
N ILE A 197 -3.86 -13.79 -14.75
CA ILE A 197 -2.98 -14.19 -13.63
C ILE A 197 -3.43 -15.57 -13.15
N THR A 198 -2.50 -16.51 -13.05
CA THR A 198 -2.81 -17.86 -12.58
C THR A 198 -2.81 -17.92 -11.06
N GLN A 199 -3.59 -18.83 -10.47
CA GLN A 199 -3.53 -19.10 -9.02
C GLN A 199 -2.12 -19.53 -8.58
N LYS A 200 -1.38 -20.24 -9.42
CA LYS A 200 0.01 -20.61 -9.16
C LYS A 200 0.88 -19.36 -8.97
N THR A 201 0.75 -18.37 -9.87
CA THR A 201 1.45 -17.09 -9.76
C THR A 201 1.11 -16.38 -8.46
N LEU A 202 -0.17 -16.34 -8.09
CA LEU A 202 -0.59 -15.71 -6.83
C LEU A 202 -0.01 -16.43 -5.60
N CYS A 203 -0.01 -17.78 -5.59
CA CYS A 203 0.66 -18.55 -4.53
C CYS A 203 2.14 -18.19 -4.40
N GLU A 204 2.87 -18.16 -5.52
CA GLU A 204 4.29 -17.83 -5.54
C GLU A 204 4.57 -16.43 -5.01
N VAL A 205 3.76 -15.45 -5.42
CA VAL A 205 3.89 -14.04 -5.00
C VAL A 205 3.70 -13.88 -3.50
N VAL A 206 2.75 -14.58 -2.90
CA VAL A 206 2.47 -14.44 -1.46
C VAL A 206 3.23 -15.45 -0.61
N GLY A 207 4.11 -16.27 -1.20
CA GLY A 207 4.94 -17.24 -0.50
C GLY A 207 4.20 -18.50 -0.02
N LEU A 208 3.07 -18.84 -0.67
CA LEU A 208 2.30 -20.04 -0.40
C LEU A 208 2.73 -21.20 -1.31
N SER A 209 2.52 -22.43 -0.83
CA SER A 209 2.65 -23.62 -1.66
C SER A 209 1.40 -23.83 -2.53
N ASN A 210 1.55 -24.56 -3.64
CA ASN A 210 0.41 -24.90 -4.50
C ASN A 210 -0.69 -25.69 -3.78
N ASN A 211 -0.39 -26.38 -2.68
CA ASN A 211 -1.38 -27.12 -1.90
C ASN A 211 -2.32 -26.22 -1.07
N THR A 212 -2.01 -24.93 -0.95
CA THR A 212 -2.79 -23.95 -0.20
C THR A 212 -3.58 -22.99 -1.11
N ARG A 213 -3.95 -23.44 -2.31
CA ARG A 213 -4.68 -22.62 -3.29
C ARG A 213 -6.03 -22.08 -2.77
N TYR A 214 -6.67 -22.80 -1.86
CA TYR A 214 -7.90 -22.34 -1.24
C TYR A 214 -7.73 -20.98 -0.54
N VAL A 215 -6.57 -20.73 0.10
CA VAL A 215 -6.28 -19.43 0.71
C VAL A 215 -6.24 -18.31 -0.32
N ILE A 216 -5.79 -18.62 -1.54
CA ILE A 216 -5.79 -17.66 -2.66
C ILE A 216 -7.23 -17.41 -3.12
N SER A 217 -8.04 -18.46 -3.30
CA SER A 217 -9.45 -18.31 -3.69
C SER A 217 -10.21 -17.46 -2.68
N ASP A 218 -10.14 -17.79 -1.39
CA ASP A 218 -10.79 -17.03 -0.31
C ASP A 218 -10.34 -15.56 -0.28
N SER A 219 -9.05 -15.32 -0.56
CA SER A 219 -8.49 -13.97 -0.59
C SER A 219 -8.93 -13.17 -1.81
N VAL A 220 -9.05 -13.82 -2.97
CA VAL A 220 -9.56 -13.21 -4.20
C VAL A 220 -11.05 -12.90 -4.04
N ASP A 221 -11.83 -13.82 -3.51
CA ASP A 221 -13.27 -13.63 -3.25
C ASP A 221 -13.47 -12.45 -2.29
N ALA A 222 -12.69 -12.37 -1.21
CA ALA A 222 -12.71 -11.23 -0.29
C ALA A 222 -12.36 -9.88 -0.97
N LEU A 223 -11.48 -9.89 -1.97
CA LEU A 223 -11.15 -8.68 -2.74
C LEU A 223 -12.27 -8.30 -3.72
N ILE A 224 -12.97 -9.28 -4.30
CA ILE A 224 -14.13 -9.06 -5.17
C ILE A 224 -15.28 -8.49 -4.35
N ASP A 225 -15.63 -9.14 -3.25
CA ASP A 225 -16.72 -8.73 -2.34
C ASP A 225 -16.44 -7.34 -1.74
N GLY A 226 -15.18 -7.05 -1.49
CA GLY A 226 -14.72 -5.75 -1.02
C GLY A 226 -14.76 -4.64 -2.08
N GLY A 227 -14.98 -4.97 -3.36
CA GLY A 227 -14.99 -4.02 -4.46
C GLY A 227 -13.59 -3.52 -4.86
N PHE A 228 -12.53 -4.29 -4.59
CA PHE A 228 -11.15 -3.92 -4.94
C PHE A 228 -10.75 -4.34 -6.35
N ILE A 229 -11.24 -5.48 -6.80
CA ILE A 229 -10.92 -6.08 -8.10
C ILE A 229 -12.17 -6.63 -8.77
N ASN A 230 -12.12 -6.71 -10.10
CA ASN A 230 -13.07 -7.48 -10.92
C ASN A 230 -12.35 -8.69 -11.50
N VAL A 231 -13.10 -9.77 -11.69
CA VAL A 231 -12.61 -11.01 -12.29
C VAL A 231 -13.52 -11.40 -13.45
N ARG A 232 -12.91 -11.68 -14.58
CA ARG A 232 -13.58 -12.24 -15.76
C ARG A 232 -12.99 -13.63 -16.03
N CYS A 233 -13.86 -14.59 -16.31
CA CYS A 233 -13.47 -15.96 -16.61
C CYS A 233 -13.67 -16.25 -18.11
N GLU A 234 -12.71 -16.91 -18.73
CA GLU A 234 -12.82 -17.40 -20.10
C GLU A 234 -12.42 -18.87 -20.16
N TYR A 235 -13.19 -19.64 -20.91
CA TYR A 235 -12.83 -21.01 -21.26
C TYR A 235 -12.02 -20.98 -22.57
N GLU A 236 -10.87 -21.59 -22.54
CA GLU A 236 -10.01 -21.79 -23.69
C GLU A 236 -9.92 -23.28 -23.99
N ASN A 237 -10.39 -23.67 -25.17
CA ASN A 237 -10.34 -25.05 -25.64
C ASN A 237 -9.00 -25.26 -26.39
N ASN A 238 -8.14 -26.07 -25.79
CA ASN A 238 -6.85 -26.40 -26.37
C ASN A 238 -6.83 -27.90 -26.78
N LEU A 239 -6.33 -28.20 -27.95
CA LEU A 239 -6.00 -29.58 -28.34
C LEU A 239 -4.62 -29.91 -27.76
N ILE A 240 -4.54 -30.90 -26.88
CA ILE A 240 -3.27 -31.38 -26.32
C ILE A 240 -3.03 -32.82 -26.73
N MET A 241 -1.78 -33.16 -27.06
CA MET A 241 -1.38 -34.55 -27.33
C MET A 241 -1.20 -35.27 -25.99
N LYS A 242 -2.02 -36.30 -25.75
CA LYS A 242 -1.89 -37.18 -24.61
C LYS A 242 -1.76 -38.63 -25.10
N ASN A 243 -0.62 -39.26 -24.85
CA ASN A 243 -0.33 -40.62 -25.29
C ASN A 243 -0.50 -40.84 -26.81
N GLY A 244 -0.14 -39.83 -27.63
CA GLY A 244 -0.27 -39.91 -29.07
C GLY A 244 -1.67 -39.63 -29.66
N VAL A 245 -2.64 -39.28 -28.80
CA VAL A 245 -4.02 -38.93 -29.18
C VAL A 245 -4.27 -37.45 -28.88
N GLU A 246 -4.89 -36.74 -29.83
CA GLU A 246 -5.38 -35.38 -29.61
C GLU A 246 -6.60 -35.42 -28.67
N VAL A 247 -6.50 -34.72 -27.56
CA VAL A 247 -7.58 -34.62 -26.57
C VAL A 247 -7.92 -33.14 -26.34
N GLU A 248 -9.21 -32.81 -26.38
CA GLU A 248 -9.65 -31.47 -25.99
C GLU A 248 -9.38 -31.25 -24.47
N HIS A 249 -8.70 -30.16 -24.20
CA HIS A 249 -8.43 -29.72 -22.83
C HIS A 249 -8.96 -28.31 -22.61
N ASN A 250 -10.02 -28.25 -21.82
CA ASN A 250 -10.65 -26.98 -21.47
C ASN A 250 -9.93 -26.35 -20.28
N THR A 251 -9.33 -25.19 -20.50
CA THR A 251 -8.64 -24.43 -19.47
C THR A 251 -9.48 -23.21 -19.08
N LEU A 252 -9.81 -23.09 -17.80
CA LEU A 252 -10.45 -21.88 -17.28
C LEU A 252 -9.39 -20.83 -16.96
N ASN A 253 -9.45 -19.72 -17.63
CA ASN A 253 -8.55 -18.59 -17.48
C ASN A 253 -9.22 -17.48 -16.67
N TYR A 254 -8.49 -16.92 -15.72
CA TYR A 254 -8.94 -15.81 -14.90
C TYR A 254 -8.22 -14.53 -15.32
N TYR A 255 -8.99 -13.52 -15.68
CA TYR A 255 -8.53 -12.18 -16.01
C TYR A 255 -8.95 -11.22 -14.91
N TYR A 256 -8.00 -10.47 -14.39
CA TYR A 256 -8.18 -9.55 -13.29
C TYR A 256 -8.03 -8.12 -13.75
N SER A 257 -8.90 -7.24 -13.24
CA SER A 257 -8.78 -5.80 -13.39
C SER A 257 -9.03 -5.10 -12.05
N LEU A 258 -8.48 -3.90 -11.89
CA LEU A 258 -8.71 -3.09 -10.70
C LEU A 258 -10.09 -2.44 -10.78
N CYS A 259 -10.81 -2.44 -9.64
CA CYS A 259 -12.09 -1.74 -9.55
C CYS A 259 -11.87 -0.23 -9.59
N SER A 260 -12.66 0.46 -10.41
CA SER A 260 -12.52 1.91 -10.61
C SER A 260 -12.91 2.75 -9.41
N ASP A 261 -13.63 2.19 -8.44
CA ASP A 261 -14.19 2.93 -7.31
C ASP A 261 -13.10 3.45 -6.35
N TYR A 262 -12.00 2.71 -6.23
CA TYR A 262 -10.81 3.17 -5.50
C TYR A 262 -9.80 3.94 -6.37
N LEU A 263 -10.03 4.00 -7.70
CA LEU A 263 -9.15 4.69 -8.64
C LEU A 263 -9.74 6.03 -9.14
N LYS A 264 -11.06 6.24 -8.98
CA LYS A 264 -11.78 7.38 -9.58
C LYS A 264 -11.38 8.73 -8.99
N ASP A 265 -10.97 8.79 -7.72
CA ASP A 265 -10.63 10.07 -7.10
C ASP A 265 -9.26 10.62 -7.49
N SER A 266 -8.39 9.79 -8.09
CA SER A 266 -7.09 10.26 -8.60
C SER A 266 -7.16 10.89 -9.99
N LYS A 267 -8.24 10.66 -10.76
CA LYS A 267 -8.39 11.15 -12.15
C LYS A 267 -9.43 12.27 -12.30
N SER A 268 -10.33 12.47 -11.36
CA SER A 268 -11.43 13.46 -11.49
C SER A 268 -11.01 14.92 -11.26
N LYS A 269 -9.74 15.19 -10.96
CA LYS A 269 -9.19 16.56 -10.82
C LYS A 269 -8.34 17.01 -12.02
N LYS A 270 -8.53 16.41 -13.21
CA LYS A 270 -8.05 16.98 -14.47
C LYS A 270 -9.24 17.47 -15.29
N ARG A 271 -9.85 18.57 -14.84
CA ARG A 271 -10.61 19.53 -15.66
C ARG A 271 -10.53 20.87 -14.98
#